data_83745ca115d57e25cf1f45d62536e74d
#
_entry.id   83745ca115d57e25cf1f45d62536e74d
#
_cell.length_a   1.000
_cell.length_b   1.000
_cell.length_c   1.000
_cell.angle_alpha   90.00
_cell.angle_beta   90.00
_cell.angle_gamma   90.00
#
_symmetry.space_group_name_H-M   'P 1'
#
loop_
_entity.id
_entity.type
_entity.pdbx_description
1 polymer ?
#
loop_
_entity_poly.entity_id
_entity_poly.type
_entity_poly.pdbx_seq_one_letter_code
_entity_poly.pdbx_strand_id
1 'polypeptide(L)'
;MHPEILSISLFWFVTAYTPGPNNVVASYSGFNFGIKKTIPHILGVTLGFTSLVLFLSIGLINVFKLFPMIQIVIRYLGTLFLIYLAYKIAFSTSSNETQKENPVKFIETFLFQYLNPKGVTVAVIVVSTYVELGVNYISYATQIVALAFLFSVTSITLWTFVGKFLRKFATNDKFIKYFNYVMSGLLLLSIITFYI
;
A
#
# COMPACT_ATOMS: atom_id res chain seq x y z
N MET A 1 24.03 -13.99 3.57
CA MET A 1 22.58 -14.13 3.37
C MET A 1 21.96 -14.25 4.75
N HIS A 2 20.80 -13.59 4.98
CA HIS A 2 20.09 -13.71 6.26
C HIS A 2 19.68 -15.17 6.50
N PRO A 3 19.91 -15.77 7.69
CA PRO A 3 19.58 -17.18 7.94
C PRO A 3 18.08 -17.46 7.77
N GLU A 4 17.22 -16.50 8.06
CA GLU A 4 15.77 -16.62 7.97
C GLU A 4 15.17 -16.00 6.70
N ILE A 5 15.93 -15.90 5.60
CA ILE A 5 15.48 -15.23 4.35
C ILE A 5 14.19 -15.81 3.80
N LEU A 6 13.96 -17.11 3.98
CA LEU A 6 12.74 -17.78 3.54
C LEU A 6 11.54 -17.33 4.38
N SER A 7 11.66 -17.30 5.71
CA SER A 7 10.59 -16.85 6.63
C SER A 7 10.23 -15.40 6.35
N ILE A 8 11.24 -14.53 6.16
CA ILE A 8 11.06 -13.13 5.79
C ILE A 8 10.33 -13.00 4.46
N SER A 9 10.73 -13.78 3.45
CA SER A 9 10.11 -13.76 2.11
C SER A 9 8.66 -14.21 2.16
N LEU A 10 8.33 -15.26 2.91
CA LEU A 10 6.96 -15.74 3.11
C LEU A 10 6.10 -14.69 3.83
N PHE A 11 6.65 -14.06 4.86
CA PHE A 11 5.94 -12.99 5.57
C PHE A 11 5.65 -11.79 4.65
N TRP A 12 6.64 -11.35 3.86
CA TRP A 12 6.45 -10.29 2.87
C TRP A 12 5.44 -10.69 1.80
N PHE A 13 5.49 -11.93 1.31
CA PHE A 13 4.54 -12.43 0.33
C PHE A 13 3.11 -12.35 0.87
N VAL A 14 2.85 -12.96 2.02
CA VAL A 14 1.50 -12.98 2.62
C VAL A 14 1.00 -11.56 2.86
N THR A 15 1.79 -10.72 3.50
CA THR A 15 1.36 -9.36 3.87
C THR A 15 1.19 -8.43 2.66
N ALA A 16 2.04 -8.54 1.64
CA ALA A 16 1.95 -7.70 0.44
C ALA A 16 0.76 -8.09 -0.45
N TYR A 17 0.50 -9.39 -0.62
CA TYR A 17 -0.53 -9.83 -1.56
C TYR A 17 -1.94 -9.94 -0.96
N THR A 18 -2.08 -9.90 0.36
CA THR A 18 -3.41 -9.82 1.00
C THR A 18 -4.10 -8.49 0.68
N PRO A 19 -5.44 -8.50 0.48
CA PRO A 19 -6.20 -7.28 0.26
C PRO A 19 -5.90 -6.22 1.33
N GLY A 20 -5.71 -4.99 0.89
CA GLY A 20 -5.47 -3.85 1.76
C GLY A 20 -5.55 -2.55 0.97
N PRO A 21 -5.41 -1.38 1.62
CA PRO A 21 -5.66 -0.08 1.00
C PRO A 21 -4.93 0.12 -0.33
N ASN A 22 -3.63 -0.13 -0.37
CA ASN A 22 -2.81 0.04 -1.57
C ASN A 22 -3.29 -0.86 -2.72
N ASN A 23 -3.60 -2.12 -2.42
CA ASN A 23 -4.02 -3.13 -3.39
C ASN A 23 -5.41 -2.80 -3.97
N VAL A 24 -6.32 -2.33 -3.13
CA VAL A 24 -7.65 -1.88 -3.54
C VAL A 24 -7.56 -0.67 -4.48
N VAL A 25 -6.74 0.34 -4.11
CA VAL A 25 -6.52 1.53 -4.94
C VAL A 25 -5.83 1.15 -6.26
N ALA A 26 -4.88 0.21 -6.25
CA ALA A 26 -4.23 -0.31 -7.46
C ALA A 26 -5.24 -0.96 -8.41
N SER A 27 -6.13 -1.83 -7.88
CA SER A 27 -7.20 -2.45 -8.66
C SER A 27 -8.18 -1.43 -9.21
N TYR A 28 -8.63 -0.49 -8.40
CA TYR A 28 -9.49 0.60 -8.83
C TYR A 28 -8.84 1.42 -9.95
N SER A 29 -7.58 1.80 -9.78
CA SER A 29 -6.85 2.60 -10.77
C SER A 29 -6.60 1.82 -12.06
N GLY A 30 -6.21 0.54 -11.96
CA GLY A 30 -6.05 -0.35 -13.11
C GLY A 30 -7.34 -0.53 -13.90
N PHE A 31 -8.47 -0.66 -13.20
CA PHE A 31 -9.81 -0.79 -13.79
C PHE A 31 -10.25 0.47 -14.51
N ASN A 32 -10.17 1.64 -13.88
CA ASN A 32 -10.71 2.89 -14.42
C ASN A 32 -9.76 3.60 -15.38
N PHE A 33 -8.44 3.52 -15.17
CA PHE A 33 -7.44 4.32 -15.89
C PHE A 33 -6.45 3.49 -16.70
N GLY A 34 -6.38 2.18 -16.44
CA GLY A 34 -5.42 1.27 -17.07
C GLY A 34 -4.01 1.41 -16.51
N ILE A 35 -3.10 0.53 -16.96
CA ILE A 35 -1.76 0.38 -16.37
C ILE A 35 -0.93 1.65 -16.49
N LYS A 36 -0.85 2.26 -17.67
CA LYS A 36 0.02 3.42 -17.91
C LYS A 36 -0.27 4.59 -16.97
N LYS A 37 -1.55 4.89 -16.75
CA LYS A 37 -1.96 5.96 -15.82
C LYS A 37 -1.84 5.57 -14.34
N THR A 38 -1.70 4.26 -14.03
CA THR A 38 -1.48 3.75 -12.68
C THR A 38 0.00 3.69 -12.28
N ILE A 39 0.94 3.85 -13.22
CA ILE A 39 2.39 3.83 -12.92
C ILE A 39 2.78 4.79 -11.78
N PRO A 40 2.30 6.05 -11.70
CA PRO A 40 2.62 6.93 -10.58
C PRO A 40 2.20 6.36 -9.22
N HIS A 41 1.05 5.68 -9.15
CA HIS A 41 0.61 4.98 -7.94
C HIS A 41 1.53 3.81 -7.61
N ILE A 42 1.89 2.96 -8.58
CA ILE A 42 2.79 1.83 -8.39
C ILE A 42 4.14 2.30 -7.83
N LEU A 43 4.71 3.33 -8.44
CA LEU A 43 5.99 3.90 -8.00
C LEU A 43 5.86 4.56 -6.62
N GLY A 44 4.78 5.30 -6.37
CA GLY A 44 4.53 5.95 -5.09
C GLY A 44 4.44 4.94 -3.94
N VAL A 45 3.66 3.87 -4.11
CA VAL A 45 3.58 2.80 -3.10
C VAL A 45 4.93 2.12 -2.92
N THR A 46 5.56 1.70 -4.01
CA THR A 46 6.82 0.94 -3.95
C THR A 46 7.93 1.74 -3.28
N LEU A 47 8.20 2.96 -3.76
CA LEU A 47 9.27 3.79 -3.22
C LEU A 47 8.94 4.32 -1.82
N GLY A 48 7.68 4.68 -1.56
CA GLY A 48 7.25 5.13 -0.24
C GLY A 48 7.38 4.04 0.81
N PHE A 49 6.93 2.82 0.50
CA PHE A 49 7.04 1.69 1.43
C PHE A 49 8.50 1.25 1.64
N THR A 50 9.28 1.17 0.57
CA THR A 50 10.71 0.84 0.65
C THR A 50 11.48 1.87 1.47
N SER A 51 11.20 3.17 1.29
CA SER A 51 11.82 4.23 2.10
C SER A 51 11.41 4.16 3.57
N LEU A 52 10.15 3.82 3.88
CA LEU A 52 9.71 3.59 5.24
C LEU A 52 10.50 2.46 5.91
N VAL A 53 10.65 1.31 5.24
CA VAL A 53 11.42 0.16 5.74
C VAL A 53 12.90 0.55 5.93
N LEU A 54 13.48 1.30 4.99
CA LEU A 54 14.84 1.82 5.10
C LEU A 54 15.00 2.72 6.34
N PHE A 55 14.12 3.71 6.52
CA PHE A 55 14.19 4.62 7.66
C PHE A 55 14.00 3.91 9.00
N LEU A 56 13.11 2.92 9.06
CA LEU A 56 12.98 2.08 10.25
C LEU A 56 14.26 1.30 10.52
N SER A 57 14.90 0.76 9.49
CA SER A 57 16.15 0.01 9.63
C SER A 57 17.30 0.88 10.12
N ILE A 58 17.39 2.16 9.71
CA ILE A 58 18.48 3.07 10.12
C ILE A 58 18.21 3.86 11.41
N GLY A 59 17.10 3.58 12.12
CA GLY A 59 16.89 4.13 13.46
C GLY A 59 15.52 4.72 13.77
N LEU A 60 14.65 4.97 12.78
CA LEU A 60 13.29 5.49 13.02
C LEU A 60 12.47 4.57 13.96
N ILE A 61 12.80 3.27 14.00
CA ILE A 61 12.17 2.31 14.90
C ILE A 61 12.32 2.72 16.37
N ASN A 62 13.44 3.34 16.75
CA ASN A 62 13.66 3.82 18.12
C ASN A 62 12.73 4.99 18.46
N VAL A 63 12.42 5.84 17.48
CA VAL A 63 11.44 6.93 17.64
C VAL A 63 10.06 6.35 17.95
N PHE A 64 9.62 5.31 17.23
CA PHE A 64 8.34 4.66 17.50
C PHE A 64 8.28 3.95 18.84
N LYS A 65 9.41 3.40 19.31
CA LYS A 65 9.52 2.78 20.65
C LYS A 65 9.46 3.84 21.76
N LEU A 66 10.14 4.98 21.59
CA LEU A 66 10.17 6.06 22.57
C LEU A 66 8.87 6.87 22.62
N PHE A 67 8.19 7.01 21.49
CA PHE A 67 6.99 7.82 21.35
C PHE A 67 5.82 7.03 20.74
N PRO A 68 5.20 6.08 21.50
CA PRO A 68 4.08 5.26 20.99
C PRO A 68 2.89 6.08 20.48
N MET A 69 2.71 7.30 21.02
CA MET A 69 1.68 8.23 20.55
C MET A 69 1.74 8.53 19.06
N ILE A 70 2.94 8.50 18.46
CA ILE A 70 3.11 8.70 17.01
C ILE A 70 2.33 7.66 16.21
N GLN A 71 2.32 6.40 16.66
CA GLN A 71 1.58 5.33 15.99
C GLN A 71 0.06 5.55 16.06
N ILE A 72 -0.42 6.10 17.18
CA ILE A 72 -1.84 6.47 17.36
C ILE A 72 -2.21 7.59 16.39
N VAL A 73 -1.40 8.64 16.30
CA VAL A 73 -1.62 9.76 15.37
C VAL A 73 -1.62 9.26 13.91
N ILE A 74 -0.64 8.42 13.53
CA ILE A 74 -0.57 7.80 12.20
C ILE A 74 -1.85 7.02 11.89
N ARG A 75 -2.36 6.25 12.85
CA ARG A 75 -3.59 5.47 12.69
C ARG A 75 -4.80 6.36 12.37
N TYR A 76 -4.99 7.45 13.13
CA TYR A 76 -6.10 8.36 12.87
C TYR A 76 -5.95 9.11 11.54
N LEU A 77 -4.77 9.63 11.23
CA LEU A 77 -4.52 10.32 9.96
C LEU A 77 -4.68 9.37 8.77
N GLY A 78 -4.19 8.14 8.88
CA GLY A 78 -4.39 7.10 7.88
C GLY A 78 -5.86 6.75 7.68
N THR A 79 -6.63 6.65 8.76
CA THR A 79 -8.08 6.43 8.70
C THR A 79 -8.80 7.54 7.96
N LEU A 80 -8.51 8.81 8.29
CA LEU A 80 -9.10 9.97 7.59
C LEU A 80 -8.75 9.97 6.09
N PHE A 81 -7.50 9.65 5.76
CA PHE A 81 -7.08 9.57 4.37
C PHE A 81 -7.81 8.44 3.61
N LEU A 82 -8.01 7.28 4.22
CA LEU A 82 -8.75 6.18 3.59
C LEU A 82 -10.24 6.50 3.41
N ILE A 83 -10.86 7.19 4.35
CA ILE A 83 -12.24 7.69 4.19
C ILE A 83 -12.32 8.66 3.00
N TYR A 84 -11.36 9.58 2.91
CA TYR A 84 -11.26 10.50 1.75
C TYR A 84 -11.11 9.74 0.43
N LEU A 85 -10.21 8.75 0.35
CA LEU A 85 -10.04 7.93 -0.86
C LEU A 85 -11.29 7.11 -1.19
N ALA A 86 -11.93 6.51 -0.18
CA ALA A 86 -13.15 5.75 -0.36
C ALA A 86 -14.28 6.61 -0.93
N TYR A 87 -14.43 7.83 -0.43
CA TYR A 87 -15.36 8.81 -0.97
C TYR A 87 -15.03 9.14 -2.44
N LYS A 88 -13.78 9.48 -2.73
CA LYS A 88 -13.31 9.81 -4.10
C LYS A 88 -13.57 8.66 -5.07
N ILE A 89 -13.35 7.41 -4.65
CA ILE A 89 -13.60 6.21 -5.47
C ILE A 89 -15.09 5.97 -5.67
N ALA A 90 -15.91 6.05 -4.61
CA ALA A 90 -17.34 5.79 -4.68
C ALA A 90 -18.07 6.72 -5.65
N PHE A 91 -17.69 7.98 -5.64
CA PHE A 91 -18.34 9.04 -6.44
C PHE A 91 -17.59 9.37 -7.74
N SER A 92 -16.61 8.54 -8.11
CA SER A 92 -15.96 8.60 -9.40
C SER A 92 -16.96 8.29 -10.51
N THR A 93 -17.20 9.29 -11.39
CA THR A 93 -18.16 9.16 -12.50
C THR A 93 -17.46 8.76 -13.78
N SER A 94 -17.92 7.67 -14.41
CA SER A 94 -17.37 7.14 -15.66
C SER A 94 -17.89 7.83 -16.93
N SER A 95 -18.77 8.80 -16.83
CA SER A 95 -19.67 9.12 -17.94
C SER A 95 -19.58 10.52 -18.57
N ASN A 96 -18.64 11.39 -18.19
CA ASN A 96 -18.54 12.66 -18.91
C ASN A 96 -17.09 13.04 -19.23
N GLU A 97 -16.79 13.19 -20.52
CA GLU A 97 -15.50 13.61 -21.08
C GLU A 97 -14.97 14.96 -20.58
N THR A 98 -15.75 15.70 -19.79
CA THR A 98 -15.41 17.04 -19.31
C THR A 98 -14.73 17.09 -17.93
N GLN A 99 -14.83 16.03 -17.11
CA GLN A 99 -14.04 15.92 -15.88
C GLN A 99 -13.13 14.70 -15.99
N LYS A 100 -11.94 14.89 -16.53
CA LYS A 100 -10.87 13.91 -16.48
C LYS A 100 -10.47 13.70 -15.03
N GLU A 101 -11.14 12.77 -14.35
CA GLU A 101 -10.66 12.30 -13.05
C GLU A 101 -9.23 11.80 -13.22
N ASN A 102 -8.35 12.32 -12.40
CA ASN A 102 -6.97 11.93 -12.42
C ASN A 102 -6.76 10.73 -11.48
N PRO A 103 -5.97 9.74 -11.89
CA PRO A 103 -5.54 8.69 -10.98
C PRO A 103 -4.81 9.28 -9.75
N VAL A 104 -4.72 8.50 -8.69
CA VAL A 104 -4.01 8.90 -7.48
C VAL A 104 -2.56 9.23 -7.83
N LYS A 105 -2.08 10.40 -7.37
CA LYS A 105 -0.76 10.91 -7.72
C LYS A 105 0.35 10.17 -6.98
N PHE A 106 1.54 10.18 -7.54
CA PHE A 106 2.74 9.62 -6.92
C PHE A 106 2.94 10.10 -5.49
N ILE A 107 2.90 11.42 -5.26
CA ILE A 107 3.18 11.99 -3.94
C ILE A 107 2.12 11.61 -2.90
N GLU A 108 0.85 11.51 -3.31
CA GLU A 108 -0.24 11.10 -2.42
C GLU A 108 -0.02 9.67 -1.93
N THR A 109 0.36 8.76 -2.82
CA THR A 109 0.60 7.35 -2.48
C THR A 109 1.93 7.13 -1.78
N PHE A 110 2.95 7.91 -2.11
CA PHE A 110 4.24 7.88 -1.42
C PHE A 110 4.09 8.28 0.05
N LEU A 111 3.49 9.44 0.31
CA LEU A 111 3.28 9.94 1.68
C LEU A 111 2.30 9.05 2.46
N PHE A 112 1.29 8.49 1.79
CA PHE A 112 0.36 7.59 2.43
C PHE A 112 1.05 6.36 3.05
N GLN A 113 2.19 5.90 2.56
CA GLN A 113 2.87 4.76 3.15
C GLN A 113 3.27 5.00 4.61
N TYR A 114 3.59 6.24 4.96
CA TYR A 114 3.90 6.65 6.35
C TYR A 114 2.65 6.81 7.22
N LEU A 115 1.47 6.94 6.61
CA LEU A 115 0.17 7.04 7.27
C LEU A 115 -0.64 5.73 7.19
N ASN A 116 -0.15 4.73 6.44
CA ASN A 116 -0.81 3.45 6.29
C ASN A 116 -0.50 2.51 7.47
N PRO A 117 -1.41 2.35 8.44
CA PRO A 117 -1.11 1.56 9.64
C PRO A 117 -0.72 0.11 9.32
N LYS A 118 -1.35 -0.51 8.31
CA LYS A 118 -0.94 -1.87 7.88
C LYS A 118 0.52 -1.88 7.44
N GLY A 119 0.94 -0.92 6.59
CA GLY A 119 2.31 -0.84 6.11
C GLY A 119 3.30 -0.55 7.24
N VAL A 120 2.99 0.40 8.10
CA VAL A 120 3.82 0.76 9.26
C VAL A 120 3.98 -0.43 10.21
N THR A 121 2.88 -1.10 10.59
CA THR A 121 2.94 -2.27 11.49
C THR A 121 3.78 -3.39 10.91
N VAL A 122 3.54 -3.74 9.63
CA VAL A 122 4.30 -4.79 8.94
C VAL A 122 5.79 -4.46 8.88
N ALA A 123 6.14 -3.22 8.53
CA ALA A 123 7.52 -2.77 8.46
C ALA A 123 8.21 -2.77 9.86
N VAL A 124 7.51 -2.32 10.90
CA VAL A 124 7.99 -2.35 12.29
C VAL A 124 8.24 -3.79 12.74
N ILE A 125 7.31 -4.72 12.49
CA ILE A 125 7.48 -6.14 12.83
C ILE A 125 8.74 -6.70 12.17
N VAL A 126 8.88 -6.55 10.85
CA VAL A 126 10.02 -7.13 10.13
C VAL A 126 11.35 -6.52 10.61
N VAL A 127 11.43 -5.21 10.71
CA VAL A 127 12.68 -4.56 11.13
C VAL A 127 13.03 -4.90 12.57
N SER A 128 12.06 -4.93 13.50
CA SER A 128 12.34 -5.25 14.90
C SER A 128 12.70 -6.72 15.14
N THR A 129 12.22 -7.61 14.27
CA THR A 129 12.45 -9.06 14.43
C THR A 129 13.73 -9.52 13.73
N TYR A 130 14.05 -8.95 12.57
CA TYR A 130 15.08 -9.49 11.68
C TYR A 130 16.28 -8.56 11.44
N VAL A 131 16.24 -7.30 11.90
CA VAL A 131 17.39 -6.38 11.80
C VAL A 131 18.10 -6.34 13.15
N GLU A 132 19.06 -7.24 13.34
CA GLU A 132 19.89 -7.27 14.54
C GLU A 132 21.10 -6.33 14.39
N LEU A 133 21.43 -5.62 15.50
CA LEU A 133 22.64 -4.81 15.58
C LEU A 133 23.87 -5.74 15.70
N GLY A 134 24.85 -5.57 14.82
CA GLY A 134 26.06 -6.38 14.83
C GLY A 134 26.80 -6.37 13.49
N VAL A 135 27.71 -7.29 13.33
CA VAL A 135 28.60 -7.37 12.13
C VAL A 135 27.80 -7.49 10.82
N ASN A 136 26.66 -8.13 10.85
CA ASN A 136 25.82 -8.36 9.66
C ASN A 136 24.69 -7.33 9.47
N TYR A 137 24.61 -6.31 10.33
CA TYR A 137 23.52 -5.33 10.31
C TYR A 137 23.23 -4.74 8.94
N ILE A 138 24.24 -4.19 8.26
CA ILE A 138 24.07 -3.57 6.93
C ILE A 138 23.58 -4.60 5.91
N SER A 139 24.15 -5.81 5.93
CA SER A 139 23.75 -6.89 5.01
C SER A 139 22.29 -7.30 5.23
N TYR A 140 21.85 -7.46 6.48
CA TYR A 140 20.49 -7.86 6.81
C TYR A 140 19.49 -6.74 6.47
N ALA A 141 19.78 -5.51 6.86
CA ALA A 141 18.95 -4.36 6.51
C ALA A 141 18.79 -4.19 4.99
N THR A 142 19.88 -4.34 4.23
CA THR A 142 19.84 -4.24 2.76
C THR A 142 18.95 -5.34 2.15
N GLN A 143 19.05 -6.58 2.63
CA GLN A 143 18.22 -7.67 2.13
C GLN A 143 16.74 -7.44 2.43
N ILE A 144 16.40 -6.97 3.63
CA ILE A 144 15.03 -6.65 4.04
C ILE A 144 14.45 -5.52 3.19
N VAL A 145 15.21 -4.45 2.93
CA VAL A 145 14.82 -3.34 2.07
C VAL A 145 14.63 -3.80 0.62
N ALA A 146 15.52 -4.66 0.11
CA ALA A 146 15.40 -5.22 -1.25
C ALA A 146 14.16 -6.10 -1.40
N LEU A 147 13.85 -6.94 -0.41
CA LEU A 147 12.63 -7.75 -0.40
C LEU A 147 11.37 -6.87 -0.30
N ALA A 148 11.38 -5.83 0.54
CA ALA A 148 10.28 -4.88 0.62
C ALA A 148 9.99 -4.22 -0.73
N PHE A 149 11.04 -3.80 -1.46
CA PHE A 149 10.91 -3.28 -2.82
C PHE A 149 10.30 -4.33 -3.77
N LEU A 150 10.88 -5.53 -3.81
CA LEU A 150 10.44 -6.60 -4.71
C LEU A 150 8.98 -6.99 -4.49
N PHE A 151 8.59 -7.26 -3.25
CA PHE A 151 7.21 -7.68 -2.93
C PHE A 151 6.21 -6.54 -3.08
N SER A 152 6.61 -5.29 -2.81
CA SER A 152 5.76 -4.13 -3.03
C SER A 152 5.47 -3.91 -4.52
N VAL A 153 6.50 -3.82 -5.35
CA VAL A 153 6.31 -3.57 -6.80
C VAL A 153 5.53 -4.69 -7.48
N THR A 154 5.83 -5.95 -7.15
CA THR A 154 5.17 -7.10 -7.78
C THR A 154 3.71 -7.21 -7.33
N SER A 155 3.42 -7.00 -6.05
CA SER A 155 2.05 -7.02 -5.54
C SER A 155 1.19 -5.90 -6.14
N ILE A 156 1.62 -4.65 -6.07
CA ILE A 156 0.85 -3.51 -6.59
C ILE A 156 0.64 -3.63 -8.10
N THR A 157 1.65 -4.12 -8.82
CA THR A 157 1.53 -4.38 -10.26
C THR A 157 0.49 -5.47 -10.53
N LEU A 158 0.52 -6.58 -9.79
CA LEU A 158 -0.47 -7.65 -9.91
C LEU A 158 -1.89 -7.14 -9.68
N TRP A 159 -2.13 -6.41 -8.59
CA TRP A 159 -3.44 -5.86 -8.29
C TRP A 159 -3.92 -4.84 -9.34
N THR A 160 -2.99 -4.08 -9.94
CA THR A 160 -3.29 -3.20 -11.09
C THR A 160 -3.76 -4.03 -12.30
N PHE A 161 -3.07 -5.15 -12.58
CA PHE A 161 -3.48 -6.05 -13.67
C PHE A 161 -4.83 -6.71 -13.39
N VAL A 162 -5.10 -7.12 -12.14
CA VAL A 162 -6.41 -7.65 -11.74
C VAL A 162 -7.51 -6.64 -12.05
N GLY A 163 -7.33 -5.37 -11.66
CA GLY A 163 -8.28 -4.31 -11.97
C GLY A 163 -8.47 -4.14 -13.48
N LYS A 164 -7.39 -4.03 -14.25
CA LYS A 164 -7.45 -3.94 -15.71
C LYS A 164 -8.16 -5.15 -16.34
N PHE A 165 -7.91 -6.35 -15.85
CA PHE A 165 -8.56 -7.56 -16.34
C PHE A 165 -10.07 -7.52 -16.07
N LEU A 166 -10.49 -7.13 -14.87
CA LEU A 166 -11.90 -7.00 -14.53
C LEU A 166 -12.63 -5.97 -15.40
N ARG A 167 -11.92 -4.95 -15.89
CA ARG A 167 -12.50 -3.95 -16.82
C ARG A 167 -13.05 -4.58 -18.10
N LYS A 168 -12.50 -5.71 -18.56
CA LYS A 168 -12.98 -6.41 -19.76
C LYS A 168 -14.43 -6.90 -19.63
N PHE A 169 -14.90 -7.12 -18.42
CA PHE A 169 -16.25 -7.58 -18.11
C PHE A 169 -17.23 -6.42 -17.85
N ALA A 170 -16.74 -5.20 -17.84
CA ALA A 170 -17.58 -4.01 -17.64
C ALA A 170 -18.33 -3.66 -18.92
N THR A 171 -19.56 -4.16 -19.03
CA THR A 171 -20.42 -4.02 -20.21
C THR A 171 -21.23 -2.71 -20.24
N ASN A 172 -21.37 -2.05 -19.09
CA ASN A 172 -22.16 -0.82 -18.95
C ASN A 172 -21.69 0.04 -17.77
N ASP A 173 -22.15 1.29 -17.72
CA ASP A 173 -21.80 2.26 -16.67
C ASP A 173 -22.27 1.83 -15.27
N LYS A 174 -23.38 1.06 -15.20
CA LYS A 174 -23.84 0.52 -13.90
C LYS A 174 -22.82 -0.43 -13.30
N PHE A 175 -22.18 -1.28 -14.12
CA PHE A 175 -21.13 -2.19 -13.66
C PHE A 175 -19.92 -1.41 -13.11
N ILE A 176 -19.51 -0.36 -13.83
CA ILE A 176 -18.37 0.49 -13.41
C ILE A 176 -18.68 1.14 -12.06
N LYS A 177 -19.88 1.72 -11.92
CA LYS A 177 -20.31 2.33 -10.66
C LYS A 177 -20.38 1.32 -9.52
N TYR A 178 -20.91 0.12 -9.79
CA TYR A 178 -20.96 -0.94 -8.80
C TYR A 178 -19.55 -1.39 -8.37
N PHE A 179 -18.63 -1.58 -9.32
CA PHE A 179 -17.24 -1.90 -9.05
C PHE A 179 -16.59 -0.83 -8.14
N ASN A 180 -16.80 0.46 -8.43
CA ASN A 180 -16.27 1.55 -7.62
C ASN A 180 -16.85 1.52 -6.18
N TYR A 181 -18.13 1.23 -6.02
CA TYR A 181 -18.73 1.07 -4.68
C TYR A 181 -18.14 -0.13 -3.92
N VAL A 182 -17.93 -1.27 -4.59
CA VAL A 182 -17.27 -2.42 -3.97
C VAL A 182 -15.85 -2.07 -3.54
N MET A 183 -15.06 -1.42 -4.39
CA MET A 183 -13.69 -0.99 -4.04
C MET A 183 -13.70 0.01 -2.88
N SER A 184 -14.60 0.98 -2.86
CA SER A 184 -14.78 1.92 -1.75
C SER A 184 -15.14 1.18 -0.45
N GLY A 185 -16.08 0.23 -0.52
CA GLY A 185 -16.46 -0.60 0.63
C GLY A 185 -15.28 -1.41 1.18
N LEU A 186 -14.46 -2.01 0.31
CA LEU A 186 -13.25 -2.73 0.73
C LEU A 186 -12.22 -1.82 1.39
N LEU A 187 -12.09 -0.54 0.95
CA LEU A 187 -11.25 0.44 1.63
C LEU A 187 -11.77 0.74 3.04
N LEU A 188 -13.08 0.97 3.19
CA LEU A 188 -13.68 1.21 4.50
C LEU A 188 -13.54 -0.01 5.41
N LEU A 189 -13.75 -1.22 4.91
CA LEU A 189 -13.52 -2.45 5.66
C LEU A 189 -12.07 -2.61 6.10
N SER A 190 -11.10 -2.18 5.27
CA SER A 190 -9.69 -2.25 5.65
C SER A 190 -9.34 -1.36 6.85
N ILE A 191 -10.14 -0.32 7.16
CA ILE A 191 -9.96 0.51 8.35
C ILE A 191 -10.14 -0.32 9.63
N ILE A 192 -11.04 -1.29 9.62
CA ILE A 192 -11.30 -2.15 10.79
C ILE A 192 -10.00 -2.83 11.25
N THR A 193 -9.16 -3.27 10.30
CA THR A 193 -7.90 -3.93 10.61
C THR A 193 -6.87 -3.04 11.33
N PHE A 194 -7.14 -1.72 11.44
CA PHE A 194 -6.27 -0.79 12.15
C PHE A 194 -6.56 -0.74 13.65
N TYR A 195 -7.73 -1.26 14.08
CA TYR A 195 -8.24 -1.14 15.44
C TYR A 195 -8.44 -2.51 16.13
N ILE A 196 -8.20 -3.62 15.42
CA ILE A 196 -8.13 -4.98 15.94
C ILE A 196 -6.66 -5.34 16.20
#